data_af60fb17cb53751ed4ca7afac6c20497
#
_entry.id   af60fb17cb53751ed4ca7afac6c20497
#
_cell.length_a   1.000
_cell.length_b   1.000
_cell.length_c   1.000
_cell.angle_alpha   90.00
_cell.angle_beta   90.00
_cell.angle_gamma   90.00
#
_symmetry.space_group_name_H-M   'P 1'
#
loop_
_entity.id
_entity.type
_entity.pdbx_description
1 polymer ?
#
loop_
_entity_poly.entity_id
_entity_poly.type
_entity_poly.pdbx_seq_one_letter_code
_entity_poly.pdbx_strand_id
1 'polypeptide(L)'
;MEQDNKHPLVAIKCFVYNHEPYLRDCLEGFVIQQTDFPFVAIVHDDASTDKSADIIREYATKYPDIIKPIYETENQYSKSDGSLGRVMNSAIDATGAKYVAMCEGDDYWTAPRKLQKQVDLLEADMSLMAVVTDTSVVDNMGNVLTAKRGGVVKDDIEGKYTLRDFFGTPQHAYPTASVMYRNVHAQEIRRMLAHTANGYLGNWTLWIVLHTFGDFYYLNQVTTAYRINPTSVTHTCDRIGRAKAHRTICNAVADILPSQYADISEDLRHTDWVWVSLMFAYKHEHYYFHMLGAMCMALIKCPKTLFHNISQGLRRRMNKNAQV
;
A
#
# COMPACT_ATOMS: atom_id res chain seq x y z
N MET A 1 -1.81 40.13 16.37
CA MET A 1 -2.46 39.02 15.64
C MET A 1 -1.66 37.79 15.98
N GLU A 2 -2.15 36.97 16.92
CA GLU A 2 -1.57 35.67 17.22
C GLU A 2 -1.65 34.85 15.93
N GLN A 3 -0.51 34.38 15.43
CA GLN A 3 -0.46 33.31 14.47
C GLN A 3 -1.01 32.07 15.22
N ASP A 4 -2.27 31.81 14.97
CA ASP A 4 -2.91 30.54 15.33
C ASP A 4 -2.05 29.45 14.68
N ASN A 5 -1.22 28.78 15.47
CA ASN A 5 -0.30 27.74 15.05
C ASN A 5 -1.17 26.50 14.73
N LYS A 6 -1.92 26.60 13.60
CA LYS A 6 -2.80 25.51 13.16
C LYS A 6 -1.94 24.32 12.85
N HIS A 7 -2.06 23.30 13.68
CA HIS A 7 -1.51 21.97 13.39
C HIS A 7 -1.95 21.54 11.99
N PRO A 8 -1.08 20.88 11.20
CA PRO A 8 -1.46 20.40 9.89
C PRO A 8 -2.63 19.40 10.01
N LEU A 9 -3.62 19.54 9.14
CA LEU A 9 -4.76 18.61 9.13
C LEU A 9 -4.36 17.24 8.56
N VAL A 10 -3.43 17.25 7.60
CA VAL A 10 -2.92 16.06 6.92
C VAL A 10 -1.41 15.95 7.07
N ALA A 11 -0.92 14.78 7.45
CA ALA A 11 0.48 14.39 7.33
C ALA A 11 0.64 13.40 6.17
N ILE A 12 1.51 13.71 5.21
CA ILE A 12 1.88 12.81 4.14
C ILE A 12 3.02 11.94 4.64
N LYS A 13 2.86 10.63 4.52
CA LYS A 13 3.84 9.60 4.88
C LYS A 13 4.58 9.17 3.62
N CYS A 14 5.88 9.50 3.51
CA CYS A 14 6.70 9.17 2.36
C CYS A 14 8.01 8.49 2.78
N PHE A 15 8.22 7.26 2.32
CA PHE A 15 9.48 6.55 2.46
C PHE A 15 10.32 6.65 1.20
N VAL A 16 11.62 6.87 1.37
CA VAL A 16 12.60 7.02 0.28
C VAL A 16 13.81 6.13 0.56
N TYR A 17 14.21 5.35 -0.43
CA TYR A 17 15.49 4.64 -0.45
C TYR A 17 15.95 4.44 -1.89
N ASN A 18 17.01 5.18 -2.30
CA ASN A 18 17.57 5.14 -3.65
C ASN A 18 16.53 5.41 -4.75
N HIS A 19 15.76 6.50 -4.58
CA HIS A 19 14.71 6.92 -5.51
C HIS A 19 15.13 8.15 -6.34
N GLU A 20 16.44 8.46 -6.49
CA GLU A 20 16.94 9.62 -7.24
C GLU A 20 16.22 9.86 -8.58
N PRO A 21 15.96 8.84 -9.45
CA PRO A 21 15.32 9.06 -10.74
C PRO A 21 13.84 9.47 -10.67
N TYR A 22 13.17 9.23 -9.54
CA TYR A 22 11.71 9.31 -9.41
C TYR A 22 11.25 10.38 -8.41
N LEU A 23 12.11 10.71 -7.46
CA LEU A 23 11.76 11.45 -6.26
C LEU A 23 11.26 12.87 -6.55
N ARG A 24 11.74 13.51 -7.61
CA ARG A 24 11.25 14.83 -8.02
C ARG A 24 9.77 14.81 -8.37
N ASP A 25 9.32 13.82 -9.15
CA ASP A 25 7.90 13.64 -9.49
C ASP A 25 7.05 13.48 -8.22
N CYS A 26 7.54 12.68 -7.26
CA CYS A 26 6.88 12.44 -5.98
C CYS A 26 6.71 13.75 -5.19
N LEU A 27 7.80 14.50 -4.99
CA LEU A 27 7.79 15.74 -4.21
C LEU A 27 7.01 16.85 -4.90
N GLU A 28 7.06 16.96 -6.23
CA GLU A 28 6.20 17.87 -6.99
C GLU A 28 4.73 17.52 -6.76
N GLY A 29 4.36 16.25 -6.74
CA GLY A 29 2.99 15.82 -6.43
C GLY A 29 2.49 16.30 -5.07
N PHE A 30 3.38 16.51 -4.09
CA PHE A 30 3.01 17.07 -2.78
C PHE A 30 2.87 18.60 -2.81
N VAL A 31 3.82 19.28 -3.42
CA VAL A 31 3.84 20.76 -3.37
C VAL A 31 2.80 21.41 -4.28
N ILE A 32 2.27 20.69 -5.29
CA ILE A 32 1.17 21.18 -6.12
C ILE A 32 -0.21 21.07 -5.46
N GLN A 33 -0.32 20.46 -4.27
CA GLN A 33 -1.63 20.24 -3.64
C GLN A 33 -2.28 21.56 -3.27
N GLN A 34 -3.56 21.70 -3.60
CA GLN A 34 -4.41 22.85 -3.36
C GLN A 34 -5.45 22.48 -2.30
N THR A 35 -5.29 23.01 -1.09
CA THR A 35 -6.15 22.74 0.06
C THR A 35 -6.51 24.03 0.78
N ASP A 36 -7.64 24.05 1.47
CA ASP A 36 -8.06 25.13 2.38
C ASP A 36 -7.58 24.91 3.83
N PHE A 37 -6.76 23.88 4.05
CA PHE A 37 -6.16 23.51 5.32
C PHE A 37 -4.64 23.31 5.17
N PRO A 38 -3.86 23.47 6.25
CA PRO A 38 -2.44 23.18 6.24
C PRO A 38 -2.17 21.66 6.20
N PHE A 39 -1.11 21.27 5.51
CA PHE A 39 -0.60 19.90 5.48
C PHE A 39 0.92 19.88 5.49
N VAL A 40 1.51 18.74 5.87
CA VAL A 40 2.97 18.52 5.84
C VAL A 40 3.28 17.17 5.22
N ALA A 41 4.46 17.04 4.64
CA ALA A 41 4.99 15.76 4.14
C ALA A 41 6.23 15.36 4.96
N ILE A 42 6.10 14.27 5.72
CA ILE A 42 7.22 13.64 6.39
C ILE A 42 7.93 12.75 5.36
N VAL A 43 9.07 13.22 4.89
CA VAL A 43 9.88 12.52 3.87
C VAL A 43 11.07 11.88 4.56
N HIS A 44 11.01 10.57 4.69
CA HIS A 44 11.99 9.78 5.42
C HIS A 44 12.97 9.10 4.44
N ASP A 45 14.19 9.59 4.41
CA ASP A 45 15.30 8.99 3.68
C ASP A 45 15.97 7.91 4.53
N ASP A 46 15.84 6.66 4.10
CA ASP A 46 16.34 5.48 4.81
C ASP A 46 17.82 5.17 4.47
N ALA A 47 18.70 6.16 4.63
CA ALA A 47 20.12 6.11 4.32
C ALA A 47 20.39 5.80 2.83
N SER A 48 19.76 6.55 1.92
CA SER A 48 20.04 6.43 0.48
C SER A 48 21.51 6.69 0.15
N THR A 49 22.02 5.95 -0.83
CA THR A 49 23.40 6.06 -1.31
C THR A 49 23.52 6.82 -2.64
N ASP A 50 22.39 7.17 -3.24
CA ASP A 50 22.27 8.02 -4.43
C ASP A 50 22.00 9.49 -4.04
N LYS A 51 21.54 10.33 -4.97
CA LYS A 51 21.24 11.74 -4.69
C LYS A 51 19.86 11.99 -4.09
N SER A 52 19.15 10.97 -3.61
CA SER A 52 17.82 11.15 -3.01
C SER A 52 17.85 12.14 -1.85
N ALA A 53 18.81 12.02 -0.93
CA ALA A 53 18.96 12.94 0.20
C ALA A 53 19.20 14.40 -0.24
N ASP A 54 19.94 14.63 -1.33
CA ASP A 54 20.20 15.98 -1.86
C ASP A 54 18.93 16.60 -2.46
N ILE A 55 18.15 15.80 -3.19
CA ILE A 55 16.85 16.21 -3.72
C ILE A 55 15.89 16.59 -2.59
N ILE A 56 15.83 15.80 -1.52
CA ILE A 56 14.99 16.12 -0.36
C ILE A 56 15.43 17.43 0.28
N ARG A 57 16.74 17.69 0.45
CA ARG A 57 17.28 18.96 1.00
C ARG A 57 16.88 20.16 0.15
N GLU A 58 16.95 20.02 -1.18
CA GLU A 58 16.52 21.06 -2.13
C GLU A 58 15.06 21.42 -1.90
N TYR A 59 14.16 20.42 -1.86
CA TYR A 59 12.73 20.65 -1.67
C TYR A 59 12.40 21.13 -0.25
N ALA A 60 13.05 20.63 0.78
CA ALA A 60 12.88 21.12 2.15
C ALA A 60 13.30 22.59 2.30
N THR A 61 14.35 23.02 1.59
CA THR A 61 14.77 24.42 1.55
C THR A 61 13.78 25.30 0.80
N LYS A 62 13.24 24.81 -0.33
CA LYS A 62 12.30 25.56 -1.18
C LYS A 62 10.88 25.60 -0.58
N TYR A 63 10.46 24.55 0.10
CA TYR A 63 9.11 24.38 0.66
C TYR A 63 9.15 23.97 2.13
N PRO A 64 9.75 24.79 3.03
CA PRO A 64 10.00 24.42 4.42
C PRO A 64 8.72 24.20 5.24
N ASP A 65 7.60 24.80 4.83
CA ASP A 65 6.31 24.61 5.50
C ASP A 65 5.67 23.27 5.16
N ILE A 66 5.98 22.69 4.00
CA ILE A 66 5.40 21.43 3.52
C ILE A 66 6.34 20.27 3.79
N ILE A 67 7.60 20.33 3.33
CA ILE A 67 8.53 19.21 3.36
C ILE A 67 9.28 19.16 4.70
N LYS A 68 9.07 18.11 5.46
CA LYS A 68 9.71 17.84 6.77
C LYS A 68 10.56 16.58 6.63
N PRO A 69 11.87 16.71 6.39
CA PRO A 69 12.73 15.57 6.13
C PRO A 69 13.17 14.84 7.39
N ILE A 70 13.37 13.54 7.28
CA ILE A 70 14.11 12.71 8.23
C ILE A 70 15.22 12.04 7.43
N TYR A 71 16.45 12.07 7.95
CA TYR A 71 17.61 11.43 7.32
C TYR A 71 18.17 10.39 8.26
N GLU A 72 18.20 9.13 7.82
CA GLU A 72 18.86 8.07 8.55
C GLU A 72 20.34 7.95 8.13
N THR A 73 21.16 7.48 9.04
CA THR A 73 22.57 7.16 8.78
C THR A 73 22.80 5.68 8.49
N GLU A 74 21.81 4.85 8.81
CA GLU A 74 21.78 3.41 8.56
C GLU A 74 20.40 3.01 8.07
N ASN A 75 20.35 2.07 7.12
CA ASN A 75 19.10 1.58 6.56
C ASN A 75 18.26 0.85 7.62
N GLN A 76 17.13 1.46 8.02
CA GLN A 76 16.23 0.95 9.06
C GLN A 76 15.38 -0.21 8.56
N TYR A 77 15.03 -0.20 7.26
CA TYR A 77 14.24 -1.27 6.64
C TYR A 77 14.96 -2.62 6.74
N SER A 78 16.27 -2.63 6.49
CA SER A 78 17.10 -3.84 6.52
C SER A 78 17.20 -4.48 7.90
N LYS A 79 17.00 -3.71 8.99
CA LYS A 79 17.04 -4.23 10.37
C LYS A 79 15.87 -5.18 10.65
N SER A 80 14.77 -5.06 9.91
CA SER A 80 13.56 -5.90 10.05
C SER A 80 12.99 -5.97 11.49
N ASP A 81 13.29 -4.95 12.31
CA ASP A 81 12.89 -4.86 13.72
C ASP A 81 11.76 -3.84 13.98
N GLY A 82 11.20 -3.26 12.89
CA GLY A 82 10.15 -2.25 12.92
C GLY A 82 10.64 -0.82 13.22
N SER A 83 11.96 -0.57 13.27
CA SER A 83 12.53 0.77 13.55
C SER A 83 12.06 1.81 12.52
N LEU A 84 12.07 1.48 11.23
CA LEU A 84 11.55 2.33 10.15
C LEU A 84 10.13 2.85 10.45
N GLY A 85 9.23 1.95 10.81
CA GLY A 85 7.86 2.29 11.16
C GLY A 85 7.75 3.12 12.44
N ARG A 86 8.57 2.84 13.46
CA ARG A 86 8.57 3.61 14.72
C ARG A 86 9.01 5.05 14.51
N VAL A 87 10.08 5.30 13.77
CA VAL A 87 10.57 6.66 13.46
C VAL A 87 9.49 7.45 12.73
N MET A 88 8.95 6.90 11.65
CA MET A 88 7.92 7.55 10.86
C MET A 88 6.65 7.83 11.69
N ASN A 89 6.17 6.85 12.46
CA ASN A 89 4.98 7.02 13.27
C ASN A 89 5.17 8.10 14.35
N SER A 90 6.35 8.17 14.99
CA SER A 90 6.66 9.23 15.96
C SER A 90 6.66 10.62 15.32
N ALA A 91 7.19 10.75 14.11
CA ALA A 91 7.19 12.00 13.39
C ALA A 91 5.76 12.43 12.99
N ILE A 92 4.92 11.50 12.54
CA ILE A 92 3.51 11.78 12.23
C ILE A 92 2.75 12.20 13.48
N ASP A 93 2.92 11.49 14.60
CA ASP A 93 2.27 11.83 15.88
C ASP A 93 2.65 13.25 16.34
N ALA A 94 3.92 13.62 16.21
CA ALA A 94 4.40 14.95 16.57
C ALA A 94 3.74 16.07 15.77
N THR A 95 3.18 15.81 14.58
CA THR A 95 2.44 16.80 13.79
C THR A 95 1.06 17.09 14.36
N GLY A 96 0.46 16.20 15.11
CA GLY A 96 -0.94 16.28 15.55
C GLY A 96 -1.96 16.15 14.42
N ALA A 97 -1.54 15.69 13.23
CA ALA A 97 -2.41 15.59 12.07
C ALA A 97 -3.57 14.60 12.27
N LYS A 98 -4.77 15.01 11.85
CA LYS A 98 -6.00 14.19 11.91
C LYS A 98 -6.03 13.09 10.87
N TYR A 99 -5.34 13.29 9.74
CA TYR A 99 -5.31 12.38 8.61
C TYR A 99 -3.88 12.05 8.20
N VAL A 100 -3.68 10.84 7.71
CA VAL A 100 -2.43 10.39 7.10
C VAL A 100 -2.70 10.01 5.64
N ALA A 101 -2.02 10.67 4.71
CA ALA A 101 -1.98 10.30 3.30
C ALA A 101 -0.67 9.56 3.00
N MET A 102 -0.70 8.58 2.11
CA MET A 102 0.47 7.75 1.82
C MET A 102 0.97 7.98 0.38
N CYS A 103 2.29 8.04 0.22
CA CYS A 103 2.95 7.96 -1.09
C CYS A 103 4.40 7.56 -0.88
N GLU A 104 4.87 6.55 -1.58
CA GLU A 104 6.28 6.14 -1.57
C GLU A 104 7.06 6.96 -2.61
N GLY A 105 8.38 7.12 -2.42
CA GLY A 105 9.19 8.05 -3.21
C GLY A 105 9.38 7.68 -4.69
N ASP A 106 8.95 6.48 -5.11
CA ASP A 106 8.94 6.04 -6.50
C ASP A 106 7.57 6.21 -7.22
N ASP A 107 6.51 6.52 -6.45
CA ASP A 107 5.18 6.86 -6.95
C ASP A 107 4.94 8.38 -6.89
N TYR A 108 3.90 8.89 -7.53
CA TYR A 108 3.59 10.32 -7.48
C TYR A 108 2.10 10.64 -7.61
N TRP A 109 1.70 11.82 -7.12
CA TRP A 109 0.35 12.33 -7.26
C TRP A 109 0.19 13.23 -8.48
N THR A 110 -0.90 13.03 -9.21
CA THR A 110 -1.19 13.72 -10.47
C THR A 110 -2.32 14.74 -10.35
N ALA A 111 -3.14 14.65 -9.28
CA ALA A 111 -4.31 15.50 -9.10
C ALA A 111 -4.05 16.57 -8.00
N PRO A 112 -4.06 17.87 -8.33
CA PRO A 112 -3.77 18.95 -7.37
C PRO A 112 -4.78 19.04 -6.21
N ARG A 113 -5.98 18.52 -6.36
CA ARG A 113 -7.02 18.54 -5.32
C ARG A 113 -7.26 17.18 -4.66
N LYS A 114 -6.29 16.27 -4.74
CA LYS A 114 -6.40 14.93 -4.13
C LYS A 114 -6.65 15.03 -2.63
N LEU A 115 -5.80 15.75 -1.90
CA LEU A 115 -5.93 15.89 -0.45
C LEU A 115 -7.26 16.53 -0.06
N GLN A 116 -7.67 17.62 -0.73
CA GLN A 116 -8.92 18.31 -0.45
C GLN A 116 -10.11 17.36 -0.58
N LYS A 117 -10.24 16.67 -1.72
CA LYS A 117 -11.36 15.75 -1.96
C LYS A 117 -11.44 14.62 -0.96
N GLN A 118 -10.30 14.07 -0.57
CA GLN A 118 -10.27 12.97 0.40
C GLN A 118 -10.65 13.45 1.81
N VAL A 119 -10.21 14.65 2.21
CA VAL A 119 -10.62 15.26 3.48
C VAL A 119 -12.09 15.58 3.48
N ASP A 120 -12.63 16.19 2.40
CA ASP A 120 -14.04 16.52 2.29
C ASP A 120 -14.94 15.28 2.52
N LEU A 121 -14.57 14.14 1.92
CA LEU A 121 -15.29 12.87 2.11
C LEU A 121 -15.19 12.35 3.54
N LEU A 122 -13.99 12.39 4.13
CA LEU A 122 -13.78 11.94 5.50
C LEU A 122 -14.52 12.85 6.51
N GLU A 123 -14.55 14.16 6.30
CA GLU A 123 -15.29 15.07 7.18
C GLU A 123 -16.82 14.93 7.04
N ALA A 124 -17.31 14.62 5.83
CA ALA A 124 -18.73 14.44 5.58
C ALA A 124 -19.30 13.16 6.20
N ASP A 125 -18.48 12.13 6.41
CA ASP A 125 -18.95 10.84 6.93
C ASP A 125 -17.97 10.24 7.94
N MET A 126 -18.37 10.31 9.22
CA MET A 126 -17.56 9.83 10.34
C MET A 126 -17.47 8.30 10.42
N SER A 127 -18.27 7.54 9.65
CA SER A 127 -18.16 6.09 9.56
C SER A 127 -17.00 5.64 8.67
N LEU A 128 -16.47 6.55 7.84
CA LEU A 128 -15.34 6.26 6.99
C LEU A 128 -14.03 6.29 7.76
N MET A 129 -13.25 5.24 7.65
CA MET A 129 -11.88 5.18 8.16
C MET A 129 -10.85 5.66 7.13
N ALA A 130 -11.11 5.43 5.85
CA ALA A 130 -10.20 5.82 4.77
C ALA A 130 -10.93 6.17 3.49
N VAL A 131 -10.23 6.91 2.62
CA VAL A 131 -10.62 7.14 1.22
C VAL A 131 -9.49 6.66 0.33
N VAL A 132 -9.84 5.88 -0.68
CA VAL A 132 -8.94 5.36 -1.71
C VAL A 132 -9.38 5.85 -3.08
N THR A 133 -8.42 6.11 -3.96
CA THR A 133 -8.67 6.53 -5.35
C THR A 133 -8.09 5.51 -6.32
N ASP A 134 -8.32 5.73 -7.62
CA ASP A 134 -7.62 4.94 -8.64
C ASP A 134 -6.25 5.53 -8.97
N THR A 135 -5.46 4.77 -9.70
CA THR A 135 -4.11 5.12 -10.13
C THR A 135 -3.91 4.81 -11.61
N SER A 136 -3.11 5.62 -12.30
CA SER A 136 -2.50 5.22 -13.56
C SER A 136 -1.30 4.31 -13.30
N VAL A 137 -0.89 3.55 -14.31
CA VAL A 137 0.35 2.76 -14.27
C VAL A 137 1.33 3.35 -15.25
N VAL A 138 2.54 3.63 -14.79
CA VAL A 138 3.61 4.20 -15.63
C VAL A 138 4.85 3.30 -15.60
N ASP A 139 5.68 3.41 -16.63
CA ASP A 139 7.00 2.78 -16.62
C ASP A 139 8.02 3.58 -15.79
N ASN A 140 9.27 3.12 -15.75
CA ASN A 140 10.35 3.79 -15.01
C ASN A 140 10.70 5.19 -15.56
N MET A 141 10.31 5.49 -16.82
CA MET A 141 10.52 6.78 -17.47
C MET A 141 9.31 7.73 -17.28
N GLY A 142 8.22 7.27 -16.66
CA GLY A 142 6.99 8.04 -16.49
C GLY A 142 6.01 7.95 -17.67
N ASN A 143 6.27 7.10 -18.67
CA ASN A 143 5.32 6.90 -19.76
C ASN A 143 4.12 6.09 -19.28
N VAL A 144 2.91 6.53 -19.65
CA VAL A 144 1.67 5.88 -19.24
C VAL A 144 1.51 4.54 -19.96
N LEU A 145 1.54 3.45 -19.20
CA LEU A 145 1.24 2.10 -19.65
C LEU A 145 -0.26 1.80 -19.59
N THR A 146 -0.93 2.32 -18.55
CA THR A 146 -2.36 2.17 -18.34
C THR A 146 -2.90 3.44 -17.69
N ALA A 147 -3.86 4.11 -18.35
CA ALA A 147 -4.40 5.38 -17.88
C ALA A 147 -5.21 5.26 -16.57
N LYS A 148 -5.86 4.12 -16.36
CA LYS A 148 -6.57 3.75 -15.13
C LYS A 148 -6.31 2.28 -14.85
N ARG A 149 -5.77 1.96 -13.66
CA ARG A 149 -5.45 0.59 -13.26
C ARG A 149 -6.71 -0.27 -13.14
N GLY A 150 -7.75 0.28 -12.50
CA GLY A 150 -8.98 -0.45 -12.20
C GLY A 150 -8.78 -1.60 -11.19
N GLY A 151 -9.87 -2.25 -10.83
CA GLY A 151 -9.86 -3.40 -9.91
C GLY A 151 -9.46 -3.04 -8.48
N VAL A 152 -9.52 -1.75 -8.13
CA VAL A 152 -9.30 -1.26 -6.76
C VAL A 152 -10.42 -1.77 -5.86
N VAL A 153 -11.64 -1.74 -6.37
CA VAL A 153 -12.83 -2.31 -5.77
C VAL A 153 -13.58 -3.15 -6.80
N LYS A 154 -14.62 -3.86 -6.37
CA LYS A 154 -15.45 -4.64 -7.28
C LYS A 154 -16.14 -3.70 -8.30
N ASP A 155 -15.97 -4.00 -9.58
CA ASP A 155 -16.56 -3.32 -10.73
C ASP A 155 -16.22 -1.81 -10.83
N ASP A 156 -15.25 -1.33 -10.04
CA ASP A 156 -14.81 0.08 -9.96
C ASP A 156 -15.96 1.07 -9.71
N ILE A 157 -16.95 0.67 -8.93
CA ILE A 157 -18.11 1.50 -8.57
C ILE A 157 -17.73 2.41 -7.40
N GLU A 158 -17.95 3.71 -7.55
CA GLU A 158 -17.74 4.67 -6.47
C GLU A 158 -18.69 4.41 -5.29
N GLY A 159 -18.16 4.46 -4.05
CA GLY A 159 -18.96 4.23 -2.86
C GLY A 159 -18.20 3.67 -1.67
N LYS A 160 -18.96 3.24 -0.66
CA LYS A 160 -18.43 2.63 0.56
C LYS A 160 -18.17 1.14 0.38
N TYR A 161 -17.10 0.69 1.00
CA TYR A 161 -16.64 -0.70 0.97
C TYR A 161 -16.24 -1.15 2.38
N THR A 162 -16.83 -2.24 2.80
CA THR A 162 -16.55 -2.90 4.08
C THR A 162 -15.32 -3.81 3.99
N LEU A 163 -14.87 -4.35 5.12
CA LEU A 163 -13.85 -5.39 5.14
C LEU A 163 -14.25 -6.63 4.29
N ARG A 164 -15.55 -6.99 4.28
CA ARG A 164 -16.04 -8.10 3.47
C ARG A 164 -15.92 -7.84 1.98
N ASP A 165 -16.22 -6.61 1.57
CA ASP A 165 -16.07 -6.18 0.17
C ASP A 165 -14.59 -6.20 -0.24
N PHE A 166 -13.66 -5.79 0.65
CA PHE A 166 -12.22 -5.84 0.41
C PHE A 166 -11.77 -7.27 0.08
N PHE A 167 -12.21 -8.27 0.84
CA PHE A 167 -11.93 -9.68 0.55
C PHE A 167 -12.64 -10.20 -0.70
N GLY A 168 -13.71 -9.56 -1.14
CA GLY A 168 -14.41 -9.84 -2.40
C GLY A 168 -13.72 -9.28 -3.65
N THR A 169 -12.67 -8.44 -3.52
CA THR A 169 -11.97 -7.85 -4.66
C THR A 169 -10.93 -8.80 -5.26
N PRO A 170 -10.68 -8.76 -6.59
CA PRO A 170 -9.74 -9.66 -7.24
C PRO A 170 -8.29 -9.51 -6.77
N GLN A 171 -7.91 -8.33 -6.32
CA GLN A 171 -6.53 -7.99 -5.97
C GLN A 171 -6.28 -7.94 -4.47
N HIS A 172 -7.33 -7.83 -3.63
CA HIS A 172 -7.24 -7.64 -2.17
C HIS A 172 -6.19 -6.58 -1.78
N ALA A 173 -6.08 -5.50 -2.54
CA ALA A 173 -5.05 -4.48 -2.33
C ALA A 173 -5.46 -3.13 -2.89
N TYR A 174 -5.28 -2.08 -2.09
CA TYR A 174 -5.39 -0.70 -2.53
C TYR A 174 -4.02 -0.17 -2.97
N PRO A 175 -3.94 0.67 -4.02
CA PRO A 175 -2.71 1.36 -4.37
C PRO A 175 -2.26 2.27 -3.22
N THR A 176 -1.07 2.06 -2.67
CA THR A 176 -0.60 2.76 -1.47
C THR A 176 -0.68 4.29 -1.63
N ALA A 177 -0.17 4.83 -2.73
CA ALA A 177 -0.17 6.26 -3.00
C ALA A 177 -1.57 6.89 -3.09
N SER A 178 -2.63 6.08 -3.27
CA SER A 178 -4.00 6.54 -3.40
C SER A 178 -4.73 6.73 -2.06
N VAL A 179 -4.21 6.15 -0.98
CA VAL A 179 -4.92 6.03 0.31
C VAL A 179 -4.66 7.25 1.20
N MET A 180 -5.75 7.75 1.80
CA MET A 180 -5.73 8.62 2.98
C MET A 180 -6.63 8.00 4.06
N TYR A 181 -6.18 8.00 5.32
CA TYR A 181 -6.92 7.43 6.43
C TYR A 181 -6.91 8.34 7.67
N ARG A 182 -7.87 8.12 8.58
CA ARG A 182 -7.92 8.83 9.88
C ARG A 182 -6.78 8.39 10.78
N ASN A 183 -6.10 9.34 11.39
CA ASN A 183 -5.07 9.10 12.40
C ASN A 183 -5.67 8.94 13.82
N VAL A 184 -6.84 8.35 13.89
CA VAL A 184 -7.50 7.96 15.15
C VAL A 184 -7.11 6.52 15.49
N HIS A 185 -7.18 6.15 16.77
CA HIS A 185 -6.80 4.81 17.23
C HIS A 185 -5.37 4.38 16.90
N ALA A 186 -4.47 5.35 16.64
CA ALA A 186 -3.11 5.07 16.14
C ALA A 186 -2.34 4.06 17.01
N GLN A 187 -2.45 4.14 18.35
CA GLN A 187 -1.79 3.19 19.25
C GLN A 187 -2.38 1.77 19.15
N GLU A 188 -3.70 1.65 19.02
CA GLU A 188 -4.38 0.37 18.88
C GLU A 188 -4.06 -0.27 17.52
N ILE A 189 -4.13 0.51 16.45
CA ILE A 189 -3.73 0.07 15.10
C ILE A 189 -2.29 -0.45 15.12
N ARG A 190 -1.36 0.26 15.73
CA ARG A 190 0.06 -0.17 15.83
C ARG A 190 0.22 -1.44 16.65
N ARG A 191 -0.53 -1.58 17.75
CA ARG A 191 -0.53 -2.81 18.55
C ARG A 191 -1.02 -4.01 17.74
N MET A 192 -2.12 -3.86 17.00
CA MET A 192 -2.62 -4.90 16.10
C MET A 192 -1.59 -5.24 15.01
N LEU A 193 -1.00 -4.24 14.37
CA LEU A 193 0.03 -4.43 13.34
C LEU A 193 1.29 -5.12 13.90
N ALA A 194 1.67 -4.86 15.15
CA ALA A 194 2.82 -5.50 15.78
C ALA A 194 2.69 -7.02 15.88
N HIS A 195 1.47 -7.55 16.03
CA HIS A 195 1.20 -9.00 16.02
C HIS A 195 1.34 -9.63 14.63
N THR A 196 1.31 -8.82 13.57
CA THR A 196 1.35 -9.29 12.17
C THR A 196 2.68 -8.98 11.48
N ALA A 197 3.62 -8.37 12.20
CA ALA A 197 4.88 -7.83 11.67
C ALA A 197 5.84 -8.92 11.19
N ASN A 198 5.77 -9.26 9.90
CA ASN A 198 6.79 -10.02 9.19
C ASN A 198 7.12 -9.43 7.81
N GLY A 199 7.13 -8.10 7.67
CA GLY A 199 7.74 -7.37 6.54
C GLY A 199 7.11 -7.54 5.14
N TYR A 200 6.62 -8.71 4.77
CA TYR A 200 6.24 -9.02 3.37
C TYR A 200 4.87 -8.49 2.90
N LEU A 201 3.95 -8.15 3.82
CA LEU A 201 2.59 -7.73 3.48
C LEU A 201 2.13 -6.49 4.27
N GLY A 202 3.06 -5.59 4.63
CA GLY A 202 2.80 -4.47 5.53
C GLY A 202 1.55 -3.64 5.20
N ASN A 203 1.40 -3.23 3.94
CA ASN A 203 0.25 -2.41 3.54
C ASN A 203 -1.06 -3.23 3.50
N TRP A 204 -1.02 -4.50 3.06
CA TRP A 204 -2.21 -5.37 3.07
C TRP A 204 -2.78 -5.55 4.49
N THR A 205 -1.90 -5.79 5.47
CA THR A 205 -2.30 -5.92 6.87
C THR A 205 -2.86 -4.61 7.41
N LEU A 206 -2.23 -3.48 7.03
CA LEU A 206 -2.72 -2.16 7.42
C LEU A 206 -4.15 -1.92 6.91
N TRP A 207 -4.45 -2.28 5.65
CA TRP A 207 -5.81 -2.11 5.11
C TRP A 207 -6.84 -2.91 5.90
N ILE A 208 -6.55 -4.15 6.24
CA ILE A 208 -7.44 -5.00 7.04
C ILE A 208 -7.66 -4.40 8.43
N VAL A 209 -6.58 -4.00 9.10
CA VAL A 209 -6.68 -3.40 10.44
C VAL A 209 -7.48 -2.10 10.39
N LEU A 210 -7.26 -1.21 9.43
CA LEU A 210 -8.03 0.02 9.29
C LEU A 210 -9.52 -0.26 9.05
N HIS A 211 -9.87 -1.28 8.26
CA HIS A 211 -11.26 -1.68 8.05
C HIS A 211 -11.97 -2.18 9.32
N THR A 212 -11.23 -2.58 10.36
CA THR A 212 -11.87 -2.94 11.64
C THR A 212 -12.38 -1.72 12.41
N PHE A 213 -11.96 -0.51 12.04
CA PHE A 213 -12.34 0.76 12.65
C PHE A 213 -13.35 1.57 11.82
N GLY A 214 -13.63 1.18 10.58
CA GLY A 214 -14.61 1.83 9.72
C GLY A 214 -14.46 1.45 8.25
N ASP A 215 -15.44 1.91 7.46
CA ASP A 215 -15.48 1.62 6.03
C ASP A 215 -14.46 2.45 5.25
N PHE A 216 -14.11 1.98 4.06
CA PHE A 216 -13.36 2.75 3.08
C PHE A 216 -14.30 3.30 2.02
N TYR A 217 -14.03 4.52 1.57
CA TYR A 217 -14.71 5.09 0.40
C TYR A 217 -13.80 5.00 -0.82
N TYR A 218 -14.27 4.41 -1.89
CA TYR A 218 -13.62 4.46 -3.18
C TYR A 218 -14.13 5.64 -3.99
N LEU A 219 -13.26 6.62 -4.23
CA LEU A 219 -13.49 7.73 -5.15
C LEU A 219 -12.99 7.31 -6.54
N ASN A 220 -13.91 7.12 -7.48
CA ASN A 220 -13.61 6.66 -8.83
C ASN A 220 -12.89 7.73 -9.68
N GLN A 221 -11.72 8.14 -9.24
CA GLN A 221 -10.89 9.13 -9.89
C GLN A 221 -9.42 8.71 -9.87
N VAL A 222 -8.74 8.80 -10.99
CA VAL A 222 -7.28 8.66 -11.06
C VAL A 222 -6.63 9.91 -10.46
N THR A 223 -5.91 9.75 -9.35
CA THR A 223 -5.25 10.87 -8.65
C THR A 223 -3.77 10.65 -8.46
N THR A 224 -3.29 9.45 -8.79
CA THR A 224 -1.91 9.02 -8.57
C THR A 224 -1.37 8.27 -9.77
N ALA A 225 -0.06 8.13 -9.85
CA ALA A 225 0.61 7.25 -10.80
C ALA A 225 1.47 6.24 -10.03
N TYR A 226 1.21 4.96 -10.27
CA TYR A 226 2.01 3.83 -9.78
C TYR A 226 3.10 3.51 -10.78
N ARG A 227 4.36 3.54 -10.32
CA ARG A 227 5.52 3.29 -11.18
C ARG A 227 5.92 1.82 -11.14
N ILE A 228 6.05 1.19 -12.31
CA ILE A 228 6.67 -0.12 -12.43
C ILE A 228 8.18 0.08 -12.40
N ASN A 229 8.77 -0.11 -11.23
CA ASN A 229 10.20 -0.01 -11.02
C ASN A 229 10.79 -1.43 -10.92
N PRO A 230 11.70 -1.84 -11.84
CA PRO A 230 12.31 -3.17 -11.83
C PRO A 230 13.10 -3.50 -10.55
N THR A 231 13.60 -2.47 -9.86
CA THR A 231 14.38 -2.61 -8.62
C THR A 231 13.52 -2.52 -7.36
N SER A 232 12.21 -2.32 -7.49
CA SER A 232 11.32 -2.22 -6.31
C SER A 232 11.29 -3.53 -5.53
N VAL A 233 11.03 -3.43 -4.22
CA VAL A 233 10.89 -4.59 -3.32
C VAL A 233 9.85 -5.58 -3.84
N THR A 234 8.78 -5.09 -4.50
CA THR A 234 7.73 -5.93 -5.07
C THR A 234 8.25 -6.85 -6.18
N HIS A 235 9.23 -6.40 -6.96
CA HIS A 235 9.81 -7.17 -8.07
C HIS A 235 11.03 -7.99 -7.67
N THR A 236 11.79 -7.55 -6.68
CA THR A 236 13.06 -8.21 -6.24
C THR A 236 12.87 -9.21 -5.10
N CYS A 237 11.69 -9.25 -4.47
CA CYS A 237 11.47 -10.10 -3.30
C CYS A 237 11.48 -11.60 -3.61
N ASP A 238 11.92 -12.38 -2.63
CA ASP A 238 11.79 -13.83 -2.59
C ASP A 238 10.31 -14.27 -2.66
N ARG A 239 9.90 -14.77 -3.82
CA ARG A 239 8.52 -15.21 -4.07
C ARG A 239 8.13 -16.43 -3.23
N ILE A 240 9.07 -17.33 -2.99
CA ILE A 240 8.84 -18.55 -2.21
C ILE A 240 8.70 -18.17 -0.73
N GLY A 241 9.62 -17.35 -0.23
CA GLY A 241 9.54 -16.82 1.14
C GLY A 241 8.25 -16.05 1.38
N ARG A 242 7.84 -15.20 0.44
CA ARG A 242 6.57 -14.47 0.50
C ARG A 242 5.36 -15.42 0.56
N ALA A 243 5.30 -16.44 -0.30
CA ALA A 243 4.20 -17.39 -0.31
C ALA A 243 4.13 -18.18 1.00
N LYS A 244 5.27 -18.58 1.58
CA LYS A 244 5.35 -19.23 2.89
C LYS A 244 4.92 -18.30 4.04
N ALA A 245 5.43 -17.07 4.05
CA ALA A 245 5.10 -16.07 5.07
C ALA A 245 3.62 -15.69 5.05
N HIS A 246 2.98 -15.76 3.88
CA HIS A 246 1.58 -15.40 3.72
C HIS A 246 0.65 -16.17 4.65
N ARG A 247 0.85 -17.49 4.82
CA ARG A 247 0.05 -18.29 5.75
C ARG A 247 0.21 -17.84 7.20
N THR A 248 1.44 -17.54 7.61
CA THR A 248 1.73 -17.06 8.96
C THR A 248 1.03 -15.72 9.20
N ILE A 249 1.08 -14.82 8.22
CA ILE A 249 0.45 -13.50 8.29
C ILE A 249 -1.09 -13.64 8.31
N CYS A 250 -1.67 -14.49 7.47
CA CYS A 250 -3.11 -14.74 7.48
C CYS A 250 -3.59 -15.26 8.84
N ASN A 251 -2.86 -16.18 9.47
CA ASN A 251 -3.18 -16.65 10.82
C ASN A 251 -3.09 -15.52 11.84
N ALA A 252 -2.01 -14.73 11.82
CA ALA A 252 -1.83 -13.60 12.72
C ALA A 252 -2.92 -12.53 12.55
N VAL A 253 -3.34 -12.26 11.31
CA VAL A 253 -4.47 -11.36 11.04
C VAL A 253 -5.77 -11.96 11.57
N ALA A 254 -6.02 -13.25 11.35
CA ALA A 254 -7.20 -13.93 11.86
C ALA A 254 -7.31 -13.88 13.40
N ASP A 255 -6.18 -13.85 14.10
CA ASP A 255 -6.12 -13.80 15.57
C ASP A 255 -6.45 -12.41 16.14
N ILE A 256 -6.25 -11.35 15.35
CA ILE A 256 -6.51 -9.97 15.79
C ILE A 256 -7.86 -9.42 15.30
N LEU A 257 -8.54 -10.10 14.39
CA LEU A 257 -9.85 -9.65 13.90
C LEU A 257 -10.92 -9.72 15.01
N PRO A 258 -11.75 -8.68 15.16
CA PRO A 258 -12.92 -8.70 16.04
C PRO A 258 -13.88 -9.86 15.73
N SER A 259 -14.60 -10.34 16.75
CA SER A 259 -15.50 -11.50 16.65
C SER A 259 -16.61 -11.36 15.58
N GLN A 260 -17.01 -10.14 15.25
CA GLN A 260 -17.95 -9.85 14.14
C GLN A 260 -17.43 -10.28 12.76
N TYR A 261 -16.14 -10.58 12.64
CA TYR A 261 -15.46 -11.07 11.43
C TYR A 261 -14.95 -12.51 11.59
N ALA A 262 -15.62 -13.31 12.46
CA ALA A 262 -15.20 -14.70 12.73
C ALA A 262 -15.17 -15.56 11.47
N ASP A 263 -16.10 -15.36 10.54
CA ASP A 263 -16.12 -16.01 9.23
C ASP A 263 -14.88 -15.68 8.38
N ILE A 264 -14.49 -14.40 8.32
CA ILE A 264 -13.26 -13.97 7.63
C ILE A 264 -12.03 -14.57 8.32
N SER A 265 -12.02 -14.60 9.66
CA SER A 265 -10.93 -15.22 10.42
C SER A 265 -10.80 -16.70 10.12
N GLU A 266 -11.91 -17.42 10.00
CA GLU A 266 -11.94 -18.83 9.61
C GLU A 266 -11.41 -19.01 8.18
N ASP A 267 -11.88 -18.23 7.22
CA ASP A 267 -11.38 -18.23 5.84
C ASP A 267 -9.88 -17.95 5.75
N LEU A 268 -9.37 -17.01 6.54
CA LEU A 268 -7.94 -16.70 6.60
C LEU A 268 -7.11 -17.84 7.18
N ARG A 269 -7.63 -18.60 8.14
CA ARG A 269 -6.95 -19.80 8.69
C ARG A 269 -6.95 -20.97 7.70
N HIS A 270 -7.97 -21.06 6.86
CA HIS A 270 -8.08 -22.06 5.81
C HIS A 270 -7.39 -21.66 4.49
N THR A 271 -6.23 -20.98 4.58
CA THR A 271 -5.45 -20.49 3.43
C THR A 271 -4.83 -21.61 2.57
N ASP A 272 -5.61 -22.60 2.21
CA ASP A 272 -5.16 -23.71 1.35
C ASP A 272 -4.73 -23.22 -0.05
N TRP A 273 -5.19 -22.06 -0.50
CA TRP A 273 -4.75 -21.39 -1.72
C TRP A 273 -3.24 -21.03 -1.72
N VAL A 274 -2.59 -20.99 -0.55
CA VAL A 274 -1.13 -20.84 -0.43
C VAL A 274 -0.40 -21.94 -1.23
N TRP A 275 -0.95 -23.12 -1.32
CA TRP A 275 -0.37 -24.19 -2.14
C TRP A 275 -0.33 -23.83 -3.62
N VAL A 276 -1.34 -23.12 -4.12
CA VAL A 276 -1.36 -22.59 -5.49
C VAL A 276 -0.29 -21.52 -5.68
N SER A 277 -0.16 -20.61 -4.72
CA SER A 277 0.88 -19.57 -4.75
C SER A 277 2.29 -20.15 -4.71
N LEU A 278 2.53 -21.17 -3.87
CA LEU A 278 3.79 -21.91 -3.81
C LEU A 278 4.09 -22.64 -5.12
N MET A 279 3.09 -23.28 -5.72
CA MET A 279 3.25 -23.94 -7.02
C MET A 279 3.75 -22.96 -8.09
N PHE A 280 3.16 -21.76 -8.19
CA PHE A 280 3.59 -20.75 -9.15
C PHE A 280 4.96 -20.16 -8.80
N ALA A 281 5.26 -19.93 -7.50
CA ALA A 281 6.54 -19.46 -7.05
C ALA A 281 7.66 -20.46 -7.38
N TYR A 282 7.47 -21.74 -7.07
CA TYR A 282 8.44 -22.79 -7.38
C TYR A 282 8.63 -22.96 -8.90
N LYS A 283 7.55 -22.82 -9.69
CA LYS A 283 7.64 -22.84 -11.16
C LYS A 283 8.51 -21.69 -11.67
N HIS A 284 8.32 -20.51 -11.14
CA HIS A 284 9.09 -19.33 -11.55
C HIS A 284 10.57 -19.46 -11.25
N GLU A 285 10.90 -20.03 -10.08
CA GLU A 285 12.28 -20.26 -9.62
C GLU A 285 12.88 -21.59 -10.16
N HIS A 286 12.19 -22.28 -11.08
CA HIS A 286 12.61 -23.55 -11.69
C HIS A 286 12.77 -24.73 -10.71
N TYR A 287 12.17 -24.69 -9.52
CA TYR A 287 12.15 -25.79 -8.56
C TYR A 287 11.02 -26.80 -8.86
N TYR A 288 11.10 -27.50 -9.98
CA TYR A 288 10.00 -28.31 -10.51
C TYR A 288 9.56 -29.45 -9.59
N PHE A 289 10.46 -30.07 -8.84
CA PHE A 289 10.09 -31.11 -7.88
C PHE A 289 9.20 -30.57 -6.75
N HIS A 290 9.57 -29.42 -6.17
CA HIS A 290 8.78 -28.74 -5.15
C HIS A 290 7.45 -28.22 -5.72
N MET A 291 7.46 -27.79 -6.99
CA MET A 291 6.25 -27.39 -7.70
C MET A 291 5.24 -28.55 -7.80
N LEU A 292 5.70 -29.76 -8.13
CA LEU A 292 4.84 -30.95 -8.18
C LEU A 292 4.24 -31.27 -6.80
N GLY A 293 5.02 -31.19 -5.73
CA GLY A 293 4.53 -31.35 -4.37
C GLY A 293 3.46 -30.32 -4.00
N ALA A 294 3.71 -29.03 -4.29
CA ALA A 294 2.74 -27.95 -4.06
C ALA A 294 1.46 -28.13 -4.91
N MET A 295 1.59 -28.60 -6.15
CA MET A 295 0.46 -28.91 -7.03
C MET A 295 -0.40 -30.06 -6.50
N CYS A 296 0.21 -31.12 -6.00
CA CYS A 296 -0.51 -32.21 -5.35
C CYS A 296 -1.30 -31.71 -4.13
N MET A 297 -0.67 -30.92 -3.28
CA MET A 297 -1.36 -30.31 -2.13
C MET A 297 -2.49 -29.38 -2.55
N ALA A 298 -2.30 -28.57 -3.59
CA ALA A 298 -3.34 -27.70 -4.14
C ALA A 298 -4.53 -28.49 -4.70
N LEU A 299 -4.29 -29.62 -5.38
CA LEU A 299 -5.34 -30.51 -5.87
C LEU A 299 -6.17 -31.14 -4.75
N ILE A 300 -5.54 -31.49 -3.63
CA ILE A 300 -6.21 -32.08 -2.47
C ILE A 300 -6.97 -31.00 -1.67
N LYS A 301 -6.33 -29.86 -1.40
CA LYS A 301 -6.81 -28.86 -0.44
C LYS A 301 -7.67 -27.75 -1.05
N CYS A 302 -7.36 -27.33 -2.27
CA CYS A 302 -8.04 -26.20 -2.92
C CYS A 302 -8.23 -26.39 -4.45
N PRO A 303 -8.88 -27.47 -4.90
CA PRO A 303 -8.98 -27.80 -6.33
C PRO A 303 -9.66 -26.69 -7.13
N LYS A 304 -10.71 -26.04 -6.60
CA LYS A 304 -11.42 -24.95 -7.29
C LYS A 304 -10.50 -23.77 -7.58
N THR A 305 -9.69 -23.34 -6.59
CA THR A 305 -8.72 -22.25 -6.73
C THR A 305 -7.63 -22.61 -7.74
N LEU A 306 -7.13 -23.85 -7.71
CA LEU A 306 -6.13 -24.32 -8.66
C LEU A 306 -6.66 -24.26 -10.11
N PHE A 307 -7.84 -24.85 -10.36
CA PHE A 307 -8.45 -24.85 -11.71
C PHE A 307 -8.80 -23.44 -12.19
N HIS A 308 -9.29 -22.57 -11.30
CA HIS A 308 -9.54 -21.16 -11.65
C HIS A 308 -8.26 -20.46 -12.12
N ASN A 309 -7.16 -20.56 -11.38
CA ASN A 309 -5.89 -19.93 -11.73
C ASN A 309 -5.29 -20.50 -13.03
N ILE A 310 -5.38 -21.79 -13.26
CA ILE A 310 -4.95 -22.42 -14.53
C ILE A 310 -5.78 -21.89 -15.70
N SER A 311 -7.10 -21.81 -15.55
CA SER A 311 -7.99 -21.31 -16.60
C SER A 311 -7.72 -19.84 -16.95
N GLN A 312 -7.48 -19.00 -15.97
CA GLN A 312 -7.09 -17.59 -16.15
C GLN A 312 -5.74 -17.47 -16.90
N GLY A 313 -4.76 -18.30 -16.53
CA GLY A 313 -3.47 -18.35 -17.20
C GLY A 313 -3.58 -18.76 -18.68
N LEU A 314 -4.45 -19.72 -18.99
CA LEU A 314 -4.74 -20.15 -20.37
C LEU A 314 -5.43 -19.04 -21.17
N ARG A 315 -6.46 -18.37 -20.61
CA ARG A 315 -7.15 -17.24 -21.27
C ARG A 315 -6.19 -16.10 -21.61
N ARG A 316 -5.28 -15.73 -20.70
CA ARG A 316 -4.28 -14.69 -20.94
C ARG A 316 -3.31 -15.05 -22.09
N ARG A 317 -2.93 -16.33 -22.23
CA ARG A 317 -2.08 -16.80 -23.32
C ARG A 317 -2.83 -16.78 -24.65
N MET A 318 -4.10 -17.23 -24.67
CA MET A 318 -4.93 -17.18 -25.88
C MET A 318 -5.13 -15.75 -26.39
N ASN A 319 -5.40 -14.80 -25.48
CA ASN A 319 -5.57 -13.39 -25.84
C ASN A 319 -4.25 -12.74 -26.34
N LYS A 320 -3.08 -13.15 -25.81
CA LYS A 320 -1.79 -12.69 -26.36
C LYS A 320 -1.51 -13.23 -27.78
N ASN A 321 -1.89 -14.47 -28.05
CA ASN A 321 -1.69 -15.08 -29.38
C ASN A 321 -2.73 -14.62 -30.41
N ALA A 322 -3.82 -14.00 -30.00
CA ALA A 322 -4.83 -13.41 -30.90
C ALA A 322 -4.52 -11.95 -31.26
N GLN A 323 -3.46 -11.36 -30.68
CA GLN A 323 -2.98 -9.99 -30.95
C GLN A 323 -1.66 -9.97 -31.75
N VAL A 324 -1.15 -11.13 -32.17
CA VAL A 324 -0.04 -11.32 -33.12
C VAL A 324 -0.60 -11.83 -34.45
#